data_b844016f6ff8f9b18d8d6d89d0339fad
#
_entry.id   b844016f6ff8f9b18d8d6d89d0339fad
#
_cell.length_a   1.000
_cell.length_b   1.000
_cell.length_c   1.000
_cell.angle_alpha   90.00
_cell.angle_beta   90.00
_cell.angle_gamma   90.00
#
_symmetry.space_group_name_H-M   'P 1'
#
loop_
_entity.id
_entity.type
_entity.pdbx_description
1 polymer ?
#
loop_
_entity_poly.entity_id
_entity_poly.type
_entity_poly.pdbx_seq_one_letter_code
_entity_poly.pdbx_strand_id
1 'polypeptide(L)'
;MRETVLEVRNLQVEFPSDGNTVRALDGISFALHRGETLGIVGESGSGKSVTALAVMGLLQTPGIVTGGEIWFRPQENANSIDLVKLPPKQMQLHRGGDIAMIFQEPMSSLNPVYNIGFQLIEAIMRHQNVSASQAKQIAIAGLQEVKLLPSDEEIQQQYTETSSKLDPSKLPRLVKEHKEAMLERYPHELSGGQLQRVMIAMAISCNPLILIADEPTTALDVTVQATILELIRELQQNRDMAMIFITHDLGLISEIADEVAVMYRGKVVESGASDQIFSSPQHPYTKGLIACRPSLDRRPQKLLTVSDYMSAEETATGQLVIQAKEPAQPIEVTTEEIAARLANFNEKEPLLQIRNLKVGFPVRGVFGGTKRYNMAVNGVSFDVKPGETLGLVGESGCGKTTLGRTLLRLIEPMSGQIIFEKQDITSLKGEPLQKLRREMQIVFQNPFSSLDPRMKVGDAVMEPLLIHSVGKTKQKRRERVAELLERVGLNADAMNRYPHQFSGGQRQRVCIARSLALNPKFIICDESVSALDVSVQAQVLNLLKELQSDFQLTYIFISHDLSVVKFMSDRILVMNRGQIVEQGTAESIYQNPKEEYTQKLIAAIPTGSAERVRNHHLRAL
;
A
#
# COMPACT_ATOMS: atom_id res chain seq x y z
N MET A 1 32.75 16.67 -5.07
CA MET A 1 31.90 16.12 -3.98
C MET A 1 30.60 16.90 -4.07
N ARG A 2 29.46 16.22 -4.01
CA ARG A 2 28.14 16.87 -3.96
C ARG A 2 28.02 17.67 -2.65
N GLU A 3 27.35 18.81 -2.67
CA GLU A 3 27.12 19.67 -1.50
C GLU A 3 26.18 18.98 -0.50
N THR A 4 26.57 18.92 0.80
CA THR A 4 25.70 18.41 1.86
C THR A 4 24.67 19.48 2.24
N VAL A 5 23.38 19.20 2.06
CA VAL A 5 22.26 20.11 2.36
C VAL A 5 21.60 19.81 3.70
N LEU A 6 21.65 18.53 4.14
CA LEU A 6 21.15 18.11 5.45
C LEU A 6 22.11 17.11 6.07
N GLU A 7 22.41 17.26 7.35
CA GLU A 7 23.20 16.32 8.12
C GLU A 7 22.54 16.06 9.46
N VAL A 8 22.18 14.81 9.70
CA VAL A 8 21.61 14.34 10.98
C VAL A 8 22.73 13.63 11.75
N ARG A 9 22.96 14.05 13.01
CA ARG A 9 24.02 13.51 13.86
C ARG A 9 23.46 13.01 15.17
N ASN A 10 23.57 11.70 15.42
CA ASN A 10 23.22 11.04 16.68
C ASN A 10 21.83 11.42 17.21
N LEU A 11 20.84 11.53 16.32
CA LEU A 11 19.49 11.99 16.64
C LEU A 11 18.77 10.96 17.51
N GLN A 12 18.21 11.43 18.64
CA GLN A 12 17.45 10.62 19.58
C GLN A 12 16.07 11.24 19.79
N VAL A 13 15.03 10.40 19.73
CA VAL A 13 13.64 10.81 19.93
C VAL A 13 12.96 9.83 20.88
N GLU A 14 12.31 10.36 21.90
CA GLU A 14 11.59 9.58 22.90
C GLU A 14 10.14 10.02 23.02
N PHE A 15 9.26 9.06 23.29
CA PHE A 15 7.85 9.25 23.61
C PHE A 15 7.61 8.81 25.06
N PRO A 16 7.58 9.74 26.01
CA PRO A 16 7.21 9.44 27.39
C PRO A 16 5.77 8.94 27.47
N SER A 17 5.54 7.85 28.18
CA SER A 17 4.21 7.31 28.51
C SER A 17 4.17 6.93 29.98
N ASP A 18 2.99 6.84 30.58
CA ASP A 18 2.80 6.51 31.99
C ASP A 18 3.52 5.20 32.39
N GLY A 19 4.71 5.35 33.01
CA GLY A 19 5.53 4.24 33.50
C GLY A 19 6.55 3.65 32.50
N ASN A 20 6.54 4.01 31.21
CA ASN A 20 7.53 3.55 30.22
C ASN A 20 7.86 4.67 29.23
N THR A 21 9.11 4.78 28.82
CA THR A 21 9.55 5.66 27.73
C THR A 21 9.86 4.82 26.51
N VAL A 22 9.19 5.11 25.39
CA VAL A 22 9.46 4.46 24.10
C VAL A 22 10.50 5.29 23.35
N ARG A 23 11.70 4.73 23.15
CA ARG A 23 12.74 5.34 22.34
C ARG A 23 12.47 5.00 20.88
N ALA A 24 11.95 5.99 20.12
CA ALA A 24 11.61 5.83 18.71
C ALA A 24 12.83 5.99 17.79
N LEU A 25 13.79 6.85 18.16
CA LEU A 25 15.09 6.96 17.49
C LEU A 25 16.20 6.86 18.54
N ASP A 26 17.22 6.05 18.24
CA ASP A 26 18.33 5.76 19.15
C ASP A 26 19.68 6.02 18.46
N GLY A 27 19.99 7.32 18.29
CA GLY A 27 21.28 7.76 17.79
C GLY A 27 21.48 7.58 16.28
N ILE A 28 20.49 7.90 15.48
CA ILE A 28 20.62 7.81 14.01
C ILE A 28 21.48 8.94 13.44
N SER A 29 22.26 8.61 12.41
CA SER A 29 23.10 9.58 11.70
C SER A 29 23.07 9.26 10.22
N PHE A 30 22.93 10.32 9.38
CA PHE A 30 23.02 10.25 7.93
C PHE A 30 23.26 11.65 7.34
N ALA A 31 23.72 11.71 6.11
CA ALA A 31 23.86 12.94 5.34
C ALA A 31 23.02 12.84 4.08
N LEU A 32 22.57 14.00 3.57
CA LEU A 32 21.85 14.12 2.31
C LEU A 32 22.51 15.21 1.48
N HIS A 33 22.83 14.90 0.23
CA HIS A 33 23.49 15.81 -0.69
C HIS A 33 22.52 16.40 -1.70
N ARG A 34 22.87 17.52 -2.26
CA ARG A 34 22.09 18.20 -3.29
C ARG A 34 21.88 17.30 -4.50
N GLY A 35 20.67 17.25 -5.02
CA GLY A 35 20.30 16.39 -6.16
C GLY A 35 20.38 14.89 -5.89
N GLU A 36 20.50 14.48 -4.62
CA GLU A 36 20.56 13.07 -4.19
C GLU A 36 19.24 12.60 -3.62
N THR A 37 18.96 11.32 -3.80
CA THR A 37 17.84 10.64 -3.14
C THR A 37 18.36 9.65 -2.10
N LEU A 38 18.09 9.93 -0.82
CA LEU A 38 18.30 8.99 0.28
C LEU A 38 17.03 8.19 0.53
N GLY A 39 17.08 6.87 0.31
CA GLY A 39 16.02 5.95 0.67
C GLY A 39 16.10 5.52 2.13
N ILE A 40 15.01 5.66 2.90
CA ILE A 40 14.93 5.14 4.26
C ILE A 40 13.94 3.98 4.29
N VAL A 41 14.42 2.78 4.62
CA VAL A 41 13.62 1.54 4.65
C VAL A 41 13.62 0.86 6.01
N GLY A 42 12.63 0.03 6.25
CA GLY A 42 12.49 -0.78 7.46
C GLY A 42 11.02 -1.11 7.74
N GLU A 43 10.77 -1.98 8.71
CA GLU A 43 9.41 -2.34 9.14
C GLU A 43 8.68 -1.18 9.80
N SER A 44 7.34 -1.30 9.95
CA SER A 44 6.53 -0.34 10.71
C SER A 44 7.04 -0.23 12.15
N GLY A 45 7.07 0.99 12.67
CA GLY A 45 7.64 1.23 14.00
C GLY A 45 9.17 1.24 14.06
N SER A 46 9.90 1.12 12.93
CA SER A 46 11.37 1.23 12.94
C SER A 46 11.90 2.66 13.12
N GLY A 47 11.02 3.69 13.07
CA GLY A 47 11.38 5.10 13.30
C GLY A 47 11.41 5.96 12.03
N LYS A 48 11.09 5.44 10.85
CA LYS A 48 11.18 6.16 9.55
C LYS A 48 10.41 7.49 9.53
N SER A 49 9.10 7.45 9.77
CA SER A 49 8.24 8.65 9.79
C SER A 49 8.59 9.59 10.95
N VAL A 50 9.07 9.02 12.09
CA VAL A 50 9.56 9.83 13.22
C VAL A 50 10.81 10.62 12.82
N THR A 51 11.69 10.04 11.99
CA THR A 51 12.84 10.74 11.42
C THR A 51 12.41 11.94 10.58
N ALA A 52 11.45 11.73 9.67
CA ALA A 52 10.90 12.81 8.83
C ALA A 52 10.25 13.91 9.68
N LEU A 53 9.42 13.54 10.65
CA LEU A 53 8.75 14.48 11.55
C LEU A 53 9.75 15.24 12.45
N ALA A 54 10.85 14.61 12.86
CA ALA A 54 11.91 15.26 13.65
C ALA A 54 12.64 16.31 12.79
N VAL A 55 12.98 15.99 11.53
CA VAL A 55 13.58 16.96 10.58
C VAL A 55 12.64 18.13 10.36
N MET A 56 11.34 17.87 10.20
CA MET A 56 10.32 18.91 10.04
C MET A 56 9.99 19.65 11.34
N GLY A 57 10.47 19.20 12.50
CA GLY A 57 10.07 19.73 13.81
C GLY A 57 8.57 19.60 14.07
N LEU A 58 7.94 18.51 13.57
CA LEU A 58 6.49 18.21 13.66
C LEU A 58 6.19 17.00 14.56
N LEU A 59 7.10 16.66 15.49
CA LEU A 59 6.83 15.60 16.45
C LEU A 59 5.58 15.91 17.26
N GLN A 60 4.66 14.96 17.28
CA GLN A 60 3.43 15.09 18.07
C GLN A 60 3.72 14.84 19.57
N THR A 61 3.12 15.65 20.42
CA THR A 61 3.15 15.43 21.87
C THR A 61 2.62 14.03 22.21
N PRO A 62 3.31 13.25 23.08
CA PRO A 62 4.42 13.62 23.97
C PRO A 62 5.85 13.44 23.39
N GLY A 63 6.02 13.26 22.06
CA GLY A 63 7.33 13.04 21.42
C GLY A 63 8.28 14.23 21.57
N ILE A 64 9.52 13.97 21.98
CA ILE A 64 10.57 14.98 22.19
C ILE A 64 11.90 14.50 21.60
N VAL A 65 12.69 15.43 21.07
CA VAL A 65 14.09 15.21 20.73
C VAL A 65 14.90 15.28 22.03
N THR A 66 15.52 14.17 22.41
CA THR A 66 16.30 14.06 23.66
C THR A 66 17.80 14.22 23.43
N GLY A 67 18.27 14.09 22.19
CA GLY A 67 19.68 14.26 21.86
C GLY A 67 19.92 14.32 20.35
N GLY A 68 21.15 14.74 19.99
CA GLY A 68 21.57 14.87 18.60
C GLY A 68 21.31 16.23 17.99
N GLU A 69 21.67 16.37 16.72
CA GLU A 69 21.64 17.64 15.98
C GLU A 69 21.11 17.38 14.55
N ILE A 70 20.46 18.38 13.96
CA ILE A 70 19.99 18.36 12.56
C ILE A 70 20.49 19.63 11.88
N TRP A 71 21.56 19.51 11.12
CA TRP A 71 22.20 20.62 10.43
C TRP A 71 21.63 20.78 9.03
N PHE A 72 21.01 21.90 8.75
CA PHE A 72 20.49 22.29 7.44
C PHE A 72 21.31 23.42 6.83
N ARG A 73 21.65 23.31 5.55
CA ARG A 73 22.37 24.34 4.78
C ARG A 73 21.51 24.79 3.61
N PRO A 74 20.93 26.00 3.65
CA PRO A 74 20.01 26.47 2.62
C PRO A 74 20.71 26.89 1.31
N GLN A 75 21.99 27.27 1.35
CA GLN A 75 22.80 27.67 0.22
C GLN A 75 24.27 27.30 0.43
N GLU A 76 25.03 27.11 -0.67
CA GLU A 76 26.44 26.65 -0.65
C GLU A 76 27.35 27.45 0.27
N ASN A 77 27.16 28.76 0.33
CA ASN A 77 27.97 29.69 1.16
C ASN A 77 27.25 30.14 2.44
N ALA A 78 26.08 29.56 2.77
CA ALA A 78 25.36 29.96 3.95
C ALA A 78 25.86 29.17 5.18
N ASN A 79 25.75 29.80 6.36
CA ASN A 79 25.99 29.10 7.63
C ASN A 79 24.95 27.99 7.82
N SER A 80 25.41 26.82 8.26
CA SER A 80 24.51 25.72 8.61
C SER A 80 23.68 26.11 9.83
N ILE A 81 22.42 25.69 9.83
CA ILE A 81 21.40 25.97 10.85
C ILE A 81 21.06 24.66 11.55
N ASP A 82 21.12 24.63 12.88
CA ASP A 82 20.65 23.49 13.67
C ASP A 82 19.13 23.58 13.86
N LEU A 83 18.39 22.78 13.10
CA LEU A 83 16.91 22.78 13.11
C LEU A 83 16.31 22.39 14.46
N VAL A 84 17.03 21.58 15.27
CA VAL A 84 16.55 21.16 16.61
C VAL A 84 16.47 22.36 17.55
N LYS A 85 17.39 23.33 17.40
CA LYS A 85 17.48 24.52 18.27
C LYS A 85 16.63 25.70 17.78
N LEU A 86 16.00 25.59 16.60
CA LEU A 86 15.19 26.68 16.07
C LEU A 86 13.89 26.87 16.87
N PRO A 87 13.56 28.12 17.23
CA PRO A 87 12.23 28.44 17.75
C PRO A 87 11.14 28.10 16.73
N PRO A 88 9.93 27.68 17.17
CA PRO A 88 8.83 27.28 16.27
C PRO A 88 8.50 28.29 15.17
N LYS A 89 8.57 29.60 15.47
CA LYS A 89 8.31 30.68 14.49
C LYS A 89 9.38 30.73 13.39
N GLN A 90 10.63 30.45 13.70
CA GLN A 90 11.72 30.41 12.71
C GLN A 90 11.62 29.13 11.88
N MET A 91 11.34 27.99 12.51
CA MET A 91 11.11 26.74 11.80
C MET A 91 9.96 26.82 10.78
N GLN A 92 8.93 27.63 11.04
CA GLN A 92 7.83 27.88 10.08
C GLN A 92 8.28 28.51 8.77
N LEU A 93 9.41 29.24 8.74
CA LEU A 93 9.94 29.82 7.51
C LEU A 93 10.55 28.76 6.59
N HIS A 94 11.13 27.73 7.19
CA HIS A 94 11.75 26.63 6.44
C HIS A 94 10.73 25.56 6.02
N ARG A 95 9.68 25.31 6.84
CA ARG A 95 8.62 24.35 6.51
C ARG A 95 7.80 24.81 5.32
N GLY A 96 7.75 24.01 4.25
CA GLY A 96 7.03 24.33 3.02
C GLY A 96 7.77 25.30 2.09
N GLY A 97 8.75 26.05 2.60
CA GLY A 97 9.64 26.91 1.81
C GLY A 97 10.88 26.14 1.34
N ASP A 98 11.80 25.87 2.25
CA ASP A 98 13.08 25.21 1.96
C ASP A 98 12.99 23.69 2.07
N ILE A 99 12.19 23.18 3.02
CA ILE A 99 11.97 21.75 3.29
C ILE A 99 10.48 21.47 3.20
N ALA A 100 10.09 20.68 2.22
CA ALA A 100 8.70 20.26 2.02
C ALA A 100 8.50 18.78 2.34
N MET A 101 7.27 18.39 2.67
CA MET A 101 6.93 17.01 2.99
C MET A 101 5.65 16.57 2.28
N ILE A 102 5.69 15.37 1.68
CA ILE A 102 4.53 14.62 1.22
C ILE A 102 4.23 13.60 2.32
N PHE A 103 3.03 13.69 2.90
CA PHE A 103 2.59 12.80 3.98
C PHE A 103 2.01 11.49 3.45
N GLN A 104 2.00 10.46 4.31
CA GLN A 104 1.63 9.09 3.98
C GLN A 104 0.20 8.94 3.44
N GLU A 105 -0.77 9.69 3.99
CA GLU A 105 -2.19 9.56 3.61
C GLU A 105 -2.72 10.85 2.97
N PRO A 106 -2.99 10.86 1.64
CA PRO A 106 -3.52 12.05 0.96
C PRO A 106 -4.87 12.52 1.49
N MET A 107 -5.75 11.57 1.86
CA MET A 107 -7.11 11.87 2.34
C MET A 107 -7.13 12.57 3.69
N SER A 108 -6.16 12.30 4.56
CA SER A 108 -6.05 12.93 5.88
C SER A 108 -5.23 14.21 5.86
N SER A 109 -4.41 14.40 4.81
CA SER A 109 -3.49 15.54 4.68
C SER A 109 -4.15 16.78 4.06
N LEU A 110 -5.17 16.57 3.22
CA LEU A 110 -5.97 17.65 2.64
C LEU A 110 -7.24 17.91 3.46
N ASN A 111 -7.57 19.17 3.66
CA ASN A 111 -8.80 19.53 4.36
C ASN A 111 -10.03 19.28 3.45
N PRO A 112 -10.95 18.36 3.81
CA PRO A 112 -12.05 17.96 2.94
C PRO A 112 -13.12 19.05 2.72
N VAL A 113 -13.16 20.11 3.54
CA VAL A 113 -14.16 21.19 3.43
C VAL A 113 -13.69 22.36 2.57
N TYR A 114 -12.43 22.36 2.11
CA TYR A 114 -11.89 23.35 1.17
C TYR A 114 -11.56 22.69 -0.17
N ASN A 115 -11.78 23.44 -1.26
CA ASN A 115 -11.35 22.98 -2.57
C ASN A 115 -9.81 22.96 -2.69
N ILE A 116 -9.30 22.23 -3.69
CA ILE A 116 -7.84 22.07 -3.85
C ILE A 116 -7.16 23.38 -4.22
N GLY A 117 -7.85 24.25 -4.97
CA GLY A 117 -7.31 25.57 -5.36
C GLY A 117 -7.06 26.48 -4.18
N PHE A 118 -8.00 26.52 -3.21
CA PHE A 118 -7.82 27.29 -1.98
C PHE A 118 -6.57 26.84 -1.22
N GLN A 119 -6.41 25.53 -1.02
CA GLN A 119 -5.30 24.96 -0.25
C GLN A 119 -3.94 25.19 -0.91
N LEU A 120 -3.87 25.06 -2.25
CA LEU A 120 -2.65 25.35 -3.02
C LEU A 120 -2.29 26.84 -2.95
N ILE A 121 -3.26 27.74 -3.16
CA ILE A 121 -3.05 29.20 -3.15
C ILE A 121 -2.62 29.67 -1.76
N GLU A 122 -3.23 29.15 -0.70
CA GLU A 122 -2.87 29.44 0.70
C GLU A 122 -1.41 29.07 0.99
N ALA A 123 -0.97 27.86 0.60
CA ALA A 123 0.40 27.40 0.77
C ALA A 123 1.40 28.29 0.03
N ILE A 124 1.12 28.68 -1.21
CA ILE A 124 1.96 29.57 -2.02
C ILE A 124 2.07 30.94 -1.38
N MET A 125 0.93 31.58 -1.03
CA MET A 125 0.91 32.92 -0.43
C MET A 125 1.56 32.98 0.95
N ARG A 126 1.66 31.84 1.66
CA ARG A 126 2.33 31.76 2.96
C ARG A 126 3.84 31.94 2.86
N HIS A 127 4.46 31.47 1.77
CA HIS A 127 5.92 31.43 1.58
C HIS A 127 6.43 32.38 0.52
N GLN A 128 5.57 32.81 -0.39
CA GLN A 128 5.92 33.72 -1.48
C GLN A 128 5.18 35.05 -1.33
N ASN A 129 5.89 36.15 -1.53
CA ASN A 129 5.28 37.49 -1.51
C ASN A 129 4.60 37.79 -2.87
N VAL A 130 3.49 37.10 -3.14
CA VAL A 130 2.75 37.20 -4.41
C VAL A 130 1.28 37.53 -4.16
N SER A 131 0.61 38.15 -5.14
CA SER A 131 -0.84 38.35 -5.09
C SER A 131 -1.62 37.04 -5.26
N ALA A 132 -2.87 37.01 -4.83
CA ALA A 132 -3.73 35.83 -5.00
C ALA A 132 -3.89 35.41 -6.48
N SER A 133 -3.87 36.37 -7.42
CA SER A 133 -3.92 36.10 -8.85
C SER A 133 -2.65 35.40 -9.34
N GLN A 134 -1.48 35.84 -8.89
CA GLN A 134 -0.19 35.20 -9.19
C GLN A 134 -0.11 33.81 -8.54
N ALA A 135 -0.53 33.67 -7.27
CA ALA A 135 -0.58 32.39 -6.59
C ALA A 135 -1.48 31.38 -7.32
N LYS A 136 -2.62 31.85 -7.87
CA LYS A 136 -3.52 31.02 -8.70
C LYS A 136 -2.80 30.52 -9.97
N GLN A 137 -2.01 31.38 -10.63
CA GLN A 137 -1.24 30.98 -11.81
C GLN A 137 -0.15 29.95 -11.47
N ILE A 138 0.57 30.15 -10.36
CA ILE A 138 1.56 29.20 -9.86
C ILE A 138 0.90 27.85 -9.53
N ALA A 139 -0.26 27.88 -8.88
CA ALA A 139 -1.01 26.65 -8.57
C ALA A 139 -1.42 25.89 -9.84
N ILE A 140 -1.91 26.58 -10.86
CA ILE A 140 -2.26 25.97 -12.16
C ILE A 140 -1.01 25.36 -12.82
N ALA A 141 0.09 26.09 -12.88
CA ALA A 141 1.35 25.60 -13.44
C ALA A 141 1.85 24.35 -12.67
N GLY A 142 1.78 24.36 -11.35
CA GLY A 142 2.11 23.19 -10.52
C GLY A 142 1.23 21.98 -10.81
N LEU A 143 -0.08 22.18 -11.01
CA LEU A 143 -0.99 21.09 -11.39
C LEU A 143 -0.72 20.55 -12.80
N GLN A 144 -0.24 21.38 -13.73
CA GLN A 144 0.21 20.94 -15.05
C GLN A 144 1.54 20.18 -14.97
N GLU A 145 2.49 20.66 -14.17
CA GLU A 145 3.79 20.02 -13.95
C GLU A 145 3.64 18.60 -13.36
N VAL A 146 2.69 18.40 -12.42
CA VAL A 146 2.39 17.07 -11.88
C VAL A 146 1.47 16.24 -12.81
N LYS A 147 1.22 16.69 -14.02
CA LYS A 147 0.40 15.98 -15.03
C LYS A 147 -1.03 15.69 -14.55
N LEU A 148 -1.59 16.53 -13.66
CA LEU A 148 -2.98 16.47 -13.23
C LEU A 148 -3.89 17.32 -14.12
N LEU A 149 -3.38 18.46 -14.57
CA LEU A 149 -3.98 19.27 -15.63
C LEU A 149 -3.19 19.06 -16.92
N PRO A 150 -3.88 18.85 -18.06
CA PRO A 150 -3.21 18.85 -19.36
C PRO A 150 -2.59 20.21 -19.69
N SER A 151 -1.67 20.25 -20.64
CA SER A 151 -1.13 21.49 -21.20
C SER A 151 -2.22 22.30 -21.92
N ASP A 152 -1.96 23.58 -22.18
CA ASP A 152 -2.93 24.45 -22.87
C ASP A 152 -3.23 23.94 -24.28
N GLU A 153 -2.21 23.41 -24.96
CA GLU A 153 -2.30 22.82 -26.27
C GLU A 153 -3.15 21.56 -26.27
N GLU A 154 -2.96 20.68 -25.30
CA GLU A 154 -3.74 19.45 -25.15
C GLU A 154 -5.22 19.75 -24.85
N ILE A 155 -5.49 20.74 -23.98
CA ILE A 155 -6.87 21.17 -23.69
C ILE A 155 -7.51 21.74 -24.95
N GLN A 156 -6.81 22.57 -25.73
CA GLN A 156 -7.31 23.11 -27.00
C GLN A 156 -7.61 22.00 -28.00
N GLN A 157 -6.73 21.02 -28.13
CA GLN A 157 -6.91 19.87 -29.01
C GLN A 157 -8.15 19.06 -28.61
N GLN A 158 -8.34 18.76 -27.32
CA GLN A 158 -9.52 18.04 -26.83
C GLN A 158 -10.83 18.75 -27.18
N TYR A 159 -10.89 20.09 -27.05
CA TYR A 159 -12.09 20.85 -27.42
C TYR A 159 -12.31 20.88 -28.92
N THR A 160 -11.25 20.94 -29.73
CA THR A 160 -11.33 20.95 -31.19
C THR A 160 -11.81 19.58 -31.73
N GLU A 161 -11.33 18.48 -31.18
CA GLU A 161 -11.72 17.11 -31.54
C GLU A 161 -13.18 16.80 -31.14
N THR A 162 -13.59 17.30 -29.94
CA THR A 162 -14.95 17.02 -29.41
C THR A 162 -16.02 17.82 -30.12
N SER A 163 -15.70 18.95 -30.72
CA SER A 163 -16.69 19.90 -31.27
C SER A 163 -16.21 20.49 -32.61
N SER A 164 -16.56 19.82 -33.71
CA SER A 164 -16.18 20.23 -35.06
C SER A 164 -16.75 21.61 -35.51
N LYS A 165 -17.57 22.28 -34.69
CA LYS A 165 -18.18 23.61 -34.92
C LYS A 165 -17.73 24.67 -33.91
N LEU A 166 -16.64 24.42 -33.19
CA LEU A 166 -16.20 25.37 -32.18
C LEU A 166 -15.55 26.60 -32.84
N ASP A 167 -15.99 27.79 -32.42
CA ASP A 167 -15.38 29.06 -32.81
C ASP A 167 -13.97 29.18 -32.19
N PRO A 168 -12.88 29.25 -32.96
CA PRO A 168 -11.53 29.34 -32.44
C PRO A 168 -11.29 30.52 -31.49
N SER A 169 -12.06 31.59 -31.61
CA SER A 169 -11.97 32.77 -30.71
C SER A 169 -12.36 32.46 -29.28
N LYS A 170 -13.14 31.39 -29.03
CA LYS A 170 -13.59 30.95 -27.70
C LYS A 170 -12.61 30.00 -26.99
N LEU A 171 -11.63 29.43 -27.71
CA LEU A 171 -10.68 28.46 -27.17
C LEU A 171 -9.92 28.97 -25.91
N PRO A 172 -9.36 30.22 -25.89
CA PRO A 172 -8.63 30.70 -24.72
C PRO A 172 -9.51 30.78 -23.47
N ARG A 173 -10.79 31.13 -23.65
CA ARG A 173 -11.77 31.19 -22.56
C ARG A 173 -12.07 29.78 -22.04
N LEU A 174 -12.29 28.80 -22.91
CA LEU A 174 -12.57 27.43 -22.54
C LEU A 174 -11.39 26.77 -21.81
N VAL A 175 -10.17 27.03 -22.27
CA VAL A 175 -8.93 26.57 -21.57
C VAL A 175 -8.89 27.14 -20.16
N LYS A 176 -9.16 28.44 -19.99
CA LYS A 176 -9.19 29.07 -18.67
C LYS A 176 -10.28 28.45 -17.77
N GLU A 177 -11.50 28.30 -18.28
CA GLU A 177 -12.61 27.70 -17.54
C GLU A 177 -12.30 26.24 -17.14
N HIS A 178 -11.65 25.46 -18.01
CA HIS A 178 -11.23 24.10 -17.71
C HIS A 178 -10.25 24.03 -16.53
N LYS A 179 -9.22 24.90 -16.55
CA LYS A 179 -8.23 24.99 -15.47
C LYS A 179 -8.85 25.44 -14.15
N GLU A 180 -9.74 26.43 -14.20
CA GLU A 180 -10.44 26.93 -13.01
C GLU A 180 -11.37 25.88 -12.41
N ALA A 181 -12.06 25.11 -13.24
CA ALA A 181 -12.93 24.02 -12.79
C ALA A 181 -12.17 22.93 -12.00
N MET A 182 -10.88 22.68 -12.33
CA MET A 182 -10.06 21.76 -11.55
C MET A 182 -9.76 22.32 -10.16
N LEU A 183 -9.43 23.61 -10.06
CA LEU A 183 -9.14 24.25 -8.76
C LEU A 183 -10.37 24.27 -7.82
N GLU A 184 -11.56 24.28 -8.37
CA GLU A 184 -12.82 24.30 -7.60
C GLU A 184 -13.23 22.93 -7.05
N ARG A 185 -12.56 21.84 -7.47
CA ARG A 185 -12.84 20.49 -6.97
C ARG A 185 -12.42 20.33 -5.51
N TYR A 186 -13.21 19.52 -4.81
CA TYR A 186 -12.92 19.10 -3.45
C TYR A 186 -12.14 17.78 -3.41
N PRO A 187 -11.38 17.51 -2.33
CA PRO A 187 -10.60 16.27 -2.22
C PRO A 187 -11.41 14.99 -2.49
N HIS A 188 -12.64 14.91 -1.99
CA HIS A 188 -13.49 13.72 -2.16
C HIS A 188 -13.99 13.49 -3.60
N GLU A 189 -13.82 14.44 -4.51
CA GLU A 189 -14.17 14.32 -5.93
C GLU A 189 -13.00 13.78 -6.79
N LEU A 190 -11.84 13.56 -6.16
CA LEU A 190 -10.62 13.11 -6.83
C LEU A 190 -10.29 11.65 -6.49
N SER A 191 -9.68 10.94 -7.44
CA SER A 191 -9.13 9.61 -7.17
C SER A 191 -7.88 9.69 -6.29
N GLY A 192 -7.46 8.56 -5.67
CA GLY A 192 -6.25 8.52 -4.84
C GLY A 192 -4.99 9.03 -5.55
N GLY A 193 -4.76 8.60 -6.80
CA GLY A 193 -3.63 9.09 -7.60
C GLY A 193 -3.74 10.58 -7.98
N GLN A 194 -4.96 11.11 -8.18
CA GLN A 194 -5.16 12.54 -8.40
C GLN A 194 -4.90 13.35 -7.13
N LEU A 195 -5.36 12.87 -5.97
CA LEU A 195 -5.07 13.49 -4.67
C LEU A 195 -3.56 13.52 -4.39
N GLN A 196 -2.88 12.43 -4.70
CA GLN A 196 -1.42 12.35 -4.53
C GLN A 196 -0.71 13.39 -5.41
N ARG A 197 -1.14 13.58 -6.66
CA ARG A 197 -0.60 14.63 -7.54
C ARG A 197 -0.86 16.04 -6.99
N VAL A 198 -2.02 16.29 -6.38
CA VAL A 198 -2.31 17.58 -5.70
C VAL A 198 -1.34 17.80 -4.54
N MET A 199 -1.08 16.77 -3.72
CA MET A 199 -0.13 16.87 -2.61
C MET A 199 1.30 17.13 -3.09
N ILE A 200 1.72 16.44 -4.16
CA ILE A 200 3.03 16.68 -4.78
C ILE A 200 3.10 18.13 -5.29
N ALA A 201 2.09 18.62 -6.02
CA ALA A 201 2.03 20.00 -6.50
C ALA A 201 2.12 21.01 -5.35
N MET A 202 1.45 20.75 -4.23
CA MET A 202 1.53 21.59 -3.03
C MET A 202 2.93 21.58 -2.43
N ALA A 203 3.54 20.42 -2.27
CA ALA A 203 4.88 20.27 -1.70
C ALA A 203 5.95 21.01 -2.52
N ILE A 204 5.88 20.94 -3.86
CA ILE A 204 6.86 21.57 -4.76
C ILE A 204 6.56 23.04 -5.10
N SER A 205 5.40 23.57 -4.67
CA SER A 205 4.92 24.91 -5.08
C SER A 205 5.84 26.06 -4.70
N CYS A 206 6.66 25.89 -3.68
CA CYS A 206 7.61 26.89 -3.18
C CYS A 206 9.07 26.60 -3.57
N ASN A 207 9.32 25.66 -4.50
CA ASN A 207 10.67 25.27 -4.93
C ASN A 207 11.57 24.84 -3.76
N PRO A 208 11.20 23.85 -2.97
CA PRO A 208 11.96 23.42 -1.81
C PRO A 208 13.33 22.87 -2.23
N LEU A 209 14.33 23.05 -1.39
CA LEU A 209 15.65 22.44 -1.56
C LEU A 209 15.64 20.95 -1.18
N ILE A 210 14.81 20.60 -0.18
CA ILE A 210 14.65 19.23 0.32
C ILE A 210 13.18 18.83 0.23
N LEU A 211 12.92 17.68 -0.40
CA LEU A 211 11.62 17.02 -0.40
C LEU A 211 11.67 15.75 0.45
N ILE A 212 10.84 15.66 1.47
CA ILE A 212 10.63 14.44 2.25
C ILE A 212 9.35 13.77 1.74
N ALA A 213 9.46 12.56 1.21
CA ALA A 213 8.35 11.78 0.72
C ALA A 213 8.13 10.57 1.66
N ASP A 214 7.16 10.69 2.57
CA ASP A 214 6.85 9.64 3.54
C ASP A 214 5.76 8.73 2.98
N GLU A 215 6.16 7.57 2.49
CA GLU A 215 5.31 6.57 1.85
C GLU A 215 4.37 7.15 0.76
N PRO A 216 4.88 7.89 -0.22
CA PRO A 216 4.05 8.68 -1.14
C PRO A 216 3.21 7.84 -2.10
N THR A 217 3.38 6.54 -2.14
CA THR A 217 2.67 5.63 -3.04
C THR A 217 1.83 4.58 -2.30
N THR A 218 1.75 4.66 -0.99
CA THR A 218 0.92 3.74 -0.17
C THR A 218 -0.56 3.85 -0.57
N ALA A 219 -1.25 2.73 -0.65
CA ALA A 219 -2.65 2.59 -1.09
C ALA A 219 -2.93 2.96 -2.56
N LEU A 220 -1.90 3.11 -3.40
CA LEU A 220 -2.04 3.23 -4.86
C LEU A 220 -1.86 1.87 -5.53
N ASP A 221 -2.52 1.67 -6.68
CA ASP A 221 -2.25 0.49 -7.51
C ASP A 221 -0.89 0.62 -8.22
N VAL A 222 -0.36 -0.53 -8.67
CA VAL A 222 1.01 -0.63 -9.20
C VAL A 222 1.25 0.30 -10.39
N THR A 223 0.26 0.50 -11.25
CA THR A 223 0.39 1.36 -12.44
C THR A 223 0.43 2.84 -12.06
N VAL A 224 -0.45 3.27 -11.15
CA VAL A 224 -0.44 4.65 -10.60
C VAL A 224 0.82 4.88 -9.80
N GLN A 225 1.25 3.90 -8.99
CA GLN A 225 2.48 3.96 -8.22
C GLN A 225 3.70 4.19 -9.11
N ALA A 226 3.85 3.43 -10.21
CA ALA A 226 4.94 3.61 -11.17
C ALA A 226 4.93 5.03 -11.78
N THR A 227 3.76 5.54 -12.17
CA THR A 227 3.65 6.90 -12.75
C THR A 227 3.93 8.01 -11.73
N ILE A 228 3.61 7.82 -10.45
CA ILE A 228 3.94 8.78 -9.37
C ILE A 228 5.44 8.76 -9.07
N LEU A 229 6.08 7.59 -9.07
CA LEU A 229 7.53 7.49 -8.87
C LEU A 229 8.30 8.17 -10.00
N GLU A 230 7.92 7.91 -11.25
CA GLU A 230 8.51 8.57 -12.42
C GLU A 230 8.35 10.10 -12.33
N LEU A 231 7.15 10.57 -11.96
CA LEU A 231 6.88 11.99 -11.75
C LEU A 231 7.78 12.60 -10.67
N ILE A 232 7.86 11.98 -9.50
CA ILE A 232 8.70 12.49 -8.38
C ILE A 232 10.16 12.55 -8.81
N ARG A 233 10.65 11.57 -9.56
CA ARG A 233 12.00 11.51 -10.09
C ARG A 233 12.25 12.61 -11.12
N GLU A 234 11.35 12.79 -12.09
CA GLU A 234 11.43 13.89 -13.06
C GLU A 234 11.53 15.26 -12.34
N LEU A 235 10.68 15.48 -11.33
CA LEU A 235 10.66 16.70 -10.53
C LEU A 235 11.96 16.90 -9.74
N GLN A 236 12.47 15.83 -9.12
CA GLN A 236 13.72 15.86 -8.36
C GLN A 236 14.90 16.23 -9.26
N GLN A 237 15.02 15.62 -10.45
CA GLN A 237 16.08 15.91 -11.41
C GLN A 237 15.95 17.32 -12.00
N ASN A 238 14.77 17.73 -12.44
CA ASN A 238 14.54 19.02 -13.08
C ASN A 238 14.79 20.21 -12.14
N ARG A 239 14.58 20.01 -10.83
CA ARG A 239 14.72 21.06 -9.81
C ARG A 239 15.98 20.94 -8.98
N ASP A 240 16.83 19.93 -9.22
CA ASP A 240 18.04 19.63 -8.45
C ASP A 240 17.76 19.55 -6.93
N MET A 241 16.58 18.98 -6.58
CA MET A 241 16.17 18.82 -5.18
C MET A 241 16.89 17.64 -4.54
N ALA A 242 17.26 17.79 -3.29
CA ALA A 242 17.61 16.66 -2.44
C ALA A 242 16.33 15.97 -1.95
N MET A 243 16.31 14.64 -1.88
CA MET A 243 15.10 13.92 -1.49
C MET A 243 15.37 12.86 -0.41
N ILE A 244 14.53 12.85 0.63
CA ILE A 244 14.40 11.70 1.54
C ILE A 244 13.14 10.93 1.12
N PHE A 245 13.32 9.69 0.66
CA PHE A 245 12.24 8.83 0.23
C PHE A 245 12.04 7.69 1.23
N ILE A 246 10.93 7.70 1.96
CA ILE A 246 10.60 6.71 2.98
C ILE A 246 9.58 5.74 2.41
N THR A 247 9.85 4.44 2.53
CA THR A 247 8.90 3.38 2.19
C THR A 247 9.27 2.09 2.92
N HIS A 248 8.30 1.19 3.02
CA HIS A 248 8.53 -0.19 3.44
C HIS A 248 8.78 -1.13 2.25
N ASP A 249 8.58 -0.68 1.00
CA ASP A 249 8.83 -1.47 -0.22
C ASP A 249 10.25 -1.24 -0.76
N LEU A 250 11.10 -2.25 -0.55
CA LEU A 250 12.46 -2.26 -1.06
C LEU A 250 12.56 -2.19 -2.59
N GLY A 251 11.55 -2.71 -3.31
CA GLY A 251 11.54 -2.63 -4.77
C GLY A 251 11.45 -1.19 -5.27
N LEU A 252 10.69 -0.34 -4.57
CA LEU A 252 10.59 1.07 -4.90
C LEU A 252 11.89 1.82 -4.62
N ILE A 253 12.51 1.52 -3.48
CA ILE A 253 13.80 2.13 -3.13
C ILE A 253 14.87 1.80 -4.19
N SER A 254 14.93 0.55 -4.65
CA SER A 254 15.91 0.16 -5.68
C SER A 254 15.74 0.92 -7.01
N GLU A 255 14.55 1.47 -7.25
CA GLU A 255 14.26 2.24 -8.47
C GLU A 255 14.53 3.75 -8.34
N ILE A 256 14.52 4.31 -7.12
CA ILE A 256 14.56 5.76 -6.93
C ILE A 256 15.77 6.25 -6.12
N ALA A 257 16.32 5.45 -5.20
CA ALA A 257 17.34 5.89 -4.27
C ALA A 257 18.77 5.74 -4.81
N ASP A 258 19.61 6.77 -4.60
CA ASP A 258 21.06 6.72 -4.80
C ASP A 258 21.72 6.01 -3.61
N GLU A 259 21.35 6.42 -2.38
CA GLU A 259 21.80 5.81 -1.12
C GLU A 259 20.61 5.27 -0.32
N VAL A 260 20.86 4.26 0.49
CA VAL A 260 19.84 3.59 1.31
C VAL A 260 20.30 3.52 2.77
N ALA A 261 19.43 3.90 3.69
CA ALA A 261 19.56 3.69 5.11
C ALA A 261 18.50 2.69 5.59
N VAL A 262 18.93 1.53 6.10
CA VAL A 262 18.05 0.48 6.60
C VAL A 262 17.86 0.69 8.09
N MET A 263 16.61 0.90 8.52
CA MET A 263 16.24 1.18 9.92
C MET A 263 15.60 -0.04 10.59
N TYR A 264 16.07 -0.35 11.78
CA TYR A 264 15.51 -1.38 12.64
C TYR A 264 15.46 -0.91 14.10
N ARG A 265 14.27 -0.92 14.70
CA ARG A 265 14.03 -0.50 16.11
C ARG A 265 14.73 0.81 16.49
N GLY A 266 14.54 1.85 15.69
CA GLY A 266 15.05 3.19 15.95
C GLY A 266 16.53 3.41 15.61
N LYS A 267 17.21 2.44 15.02
CA LYS A 267 18.63 2.54 14.62
C LYS A 267 18.79 2.36 13.11
N VAL A 268 19.79 3.01 12.53
CA VAL A 268 20.30 2.67 11.20
C VAL A 268 21.24 1.47 11.38
N VAL A 269 20.86 0.31 10.84
CA VAL A 269 21.62 -0.93 11.00
C VAL A 269 22.56 -1.19 9.82
N GLU A 270 22.23 -0.65 8.66
CA GLU A 270 23.07 -0.70 7.46
C GLU A 270 22.79 0.53 6.59
N SER A 271 23.82 1.10 5.97
CA SER A 271 23.68 2.19 5.01
C SER A 271 24.76 2.08 3.91
N GLY A 272 24.43 2.56 2.72
CA GLY A 272 25.35 2.56 1.58
C GLY A 272 24.64 2.79 0.26
N ALA A 273 25.40 2.74 -0.82
CA ALA A 273 24.86 2.87 -2.17
C ALA A 273 23.79 1.82 -2.45
N SER A 274 22.74 2.20 -3.16
CA SER A 274 21.57 1.37 -3.42
C SER A 274 21.97 0.01 -4.04
N ASP A 275 22.86 0.01 -5.04
CA ASP A 275 23.34 -1.20 -5.69
C ASP A 275 24.07 -2.15 -4.73
N GLN A 276 24.85 -1.62 -3.78
CA GLN A 276 25.54 -2.39 -2.76
C GLN A 276 24.57 -3.06 -1.79
N ILE A 277 23.59 -2.30 -1.28
CA ILE A 277 22.60 -2.82 -0.31
C ILE A 277 21.78 -3.95 -0.93
N PHE A 278 21.40 -3.84 -2.22
CA PHE A 278 20.59 -4.86 -2.89
C PHE A 278 21.41 -6.06 -3.41
N SER A 279 22.66 -5.85 -3.84
CA SER A 279 23.49 -6.94 -4.39
C SER A 279 24.29 -7.70 -3.34
N SER A 280 24.71 -7.04 -2.26
CA SER A 280 25.60 -7.60 -1.25
C SER A 280 25.30 -7.06 0.17
N PRO A 281 24.06 -7.25 0.68
CA PRO A 281 23.69 -6.82 2.02
C PRO A 281 24.56 -7.52 3.08
N GLN A 282 25.02 -6.78 4.08
CA GLN A 282 25.89 -7.33 5.13
C GLN A 282 25.09 -7.66 6.40
N HIS A 283 24.18 -6.78 6.79
CA HIS A 283 23.44 -6.96 8.04
C HIS A 283 22.36 -8.06 7.88
N PRO A 284 22.19 -8.99 8.84
CA PRO A 284 21.23 -10.09 8.74
C PRO A 284 19.78 -9.61 8.61
N TYR A 285 19.43 -8.46 9.21
CA TYR A 285 18.12 -7.84 9.03
C TYR A 285 17.87 -7.45 7.57
N THR A 286 18.83 -6.79 6.92
CA THR A 286 18.73 -6.38 5.51
C THR A 286 18.57 -7.59 4.60
N LYS A 287 19.38 -8.64 4.84
CA LYS A 287 19.27 -9.93 4.12
C LYS A 287 17.87 -10.52 4.24
N GLY A 288 17.35 -10.58 5.47
CA GLY A 288 16.01 -11.07 5.75
C GLY A 288 14.93 -10.22 5.10
N LEU A 289 15.05 -8.91 5.16
CA LEU A 289 14.06 -7.98 4.59
C LEU A 289 13.97 -8.11 3.05
N ILE A 290 15.12 -8.27 2.37
CA ILE A 290 15.17 -8.51 0.92
C ILE A 290 14.58 -9.89 0.57
N ALA A 291 14.88 -10.90 1.36
CA ALA A 291 14.44 -12.29 1.11
C ALA A 291 12.95 -12.53 1.40
N CYS A 292 12.32 -11.69 2.23
CA CYS A 292 10.88 -11.79 2.55
C CYS A 292 9.97 -11.53 1.35
N ARG A 293 10.46 -10.82 0.32
CA ARG A 293 9.65 -10.42 -0.83
C ARG A 293 9.44 -11.59 -1.78
N PRO A 294 8.19 -11.90 -2.19
CA PRO A 294 7.93 -12.84 -3.27
C PRO A 294 8.62 -12.38 -4.57
N SER A 295 9.37 -13.27 -5.22
CA SER A 295 10.01 -13.00 -6.51
C SER A 295 9.14 -13.46 -7.67
N LEU A 296 9.25 -12.78 -8.81
CA LEU A 296 8.60 -13.22 -10.04
C LEU A 296 9.35 -14.39 -10.70
N ASP A 297 10.65 -14.54 -10.41
CA ASP A 297 11.50 -15.55 -11.04
C ASP A 297 11.50 -16.88 -10.29
N ARG A 298 11.10 -16.88 -9.00
CA ARG A 298 11.13 -18.05 -8.12
C ARG A 298 9.79 -18.26 -7.44
N ARG A 299 9.45 -19.52 -7.19
CA ARG A 299 8.26 -19.91 -6.46
C ARG A 299 8.60 -20.86 -5.32
N PRO A 300 9.07 -20.33 -4.18
CA PRO A 300 9.36 -21.17 -3.03
C PRO A 300 8.08 -21.74 -2.43
N GLN A 301 8.15 -22.92 -1.81
CA GLN A 301 7.05 -23.50 -1.05
C GLN A 301 6.67 -22.60 0.13
N LYS A 302 7.68 -21.98 0.78
CA LYS A 302 7.54 -21.06 1.90
C LYS A 302 8.49 -19.88 1.71
N LEU A 303 7.98 -18.66 1.92
CA LEU A 303 8.80 -17.44 1.94
C LEU A 303 9.71 -17.44 3.15
N LEU A 304 10.96 -17.03 2.95
CA LEU A 304 11.84 -16.71 4.07
C LEU A 304 11.34 -15.47 4.80
N THR A 305 11.63 -15.38 6.09
CA THR A 305 11.26 -14.26 6.96
C THR A 305 12.50 -13.71 7.67
N VAL A 306 12.42 -12.51 8.22
CA VAL A 306 13.53 -11.93 9.00
C VAL A 306 13.97 -12.85 10.13
N SER A 307 13.05 -13.60 10.76
CA SER A 307 13.38 -14.55 11.83
C SER A 307 14.20 -15.76 11.38
N ASP A 308 14.27 -16.04 10.08
CA ASP A 308 15.13 -17.09 9.51
C ASP A 308 16.58 -16.62 9.39
N TYR A 309 16.83 -15.30 9.33
CA TYR A 309 18.15 -14.69 9.22
C TYR A 309 18.71 -14.19 10.55
N MET A 310 17.85 -13.90 11.53
CA MET A 310 18.28 -13.39 12.82
C MET A 310 17.31 -13.68 13.96
N SER A 311 17.82 -13.69 15.18
CA SER A 311 17.05 -13.47 16.40
C SER A 311 17.52 -12.17 17.05
N ALA A 312 16.58 -11.46 17.69
CA ALA A 312 16.85 -10.22 18.39
C ALA A 312 16.29 -10.32 19.82
N GLU A 313 17.18 -10.29 20.79
CA GLU A 313 16.82 -10.35 22.20
C GLU A 313 17.24 -9.05 22.90
N GLU A 314 16.39 -8.55 23.75
CA GLU A 314 16.70 -7.39 24.58
C GLU A 314 17.28 -7.86 25.91
N THR A 315 18.48 -7.38 26.21
CA THR A 315 19.13 -7.70 27.52
C THR A 315 18.41 -7.01 28.66
N ALA A 316 18.64 -7.46 29.86
CA ALA A 316 18.12 -6.81 31.09
C ALA A 316 18.53 -5.32 31.24
N THR A 317 19.55 -4.89 30.49
CA THR A 317 20.04 -3.50 30.42
C THR A 317 19.41 -2.69 29.26
N GLY A 318 18.44 -3.26 28.51
CA GLY A 318 17.80 -2.60 27.37
C GLY A 318 18.66 -2.57 26.10
N GLN A 319 19.80 -3.30 26.07
CA GLN A 319 20.59 -3.45 24.84
C GLN A 319 20.01 -4.53 23.95
N LEU A 320 19.85 -4.20 22.67
CA LEU A 320 19.43 -5.15 21.65
C LEU A 320 20.63 -5.99 21.17
N VAL A 321 20.59 -7.29 21.40
CA VAL A 321 21.57 -8.25 20.89
C VAL A 321 20.96 -8.95 19.69
N ILE A 322 21.60 -8.78 18.52
CA ILE A 322 21.20 -9.43 17.28
C ILE A 322 22.15 -10.60 17.06
N GLN A 323 21.58 -11.81 16.92
CA GLN A 323 22.32 -13.02 16.55
C GLN A 323 21.96 -13.38 15.10
N ALA A 324 22.94 -13.40 14.22
CA ALA A 324 22.77 -13.84 12.85
C ALA A 324 22.50 -15.35 12.81
N LYS A 325 21.63 -15.75 11.89
CA LYS A 325 21.30 -17.14 11.56
C LYS A 325 21.57 -17.38 10.08
N GLU A 326 21.95 -18.60 9.73
CA GLU A 326 21.98 -19.02 8.34
C GLU A 326 20.62 -19.63 7.99
N PRO A 327 19.86 -19.04 7.05
CA PRO A 327 18.58 -19.59 6.66
C PRO A 327 18.78 -20.90 5.89
N ALA A 328 17.86 -21.84 6.08
CA ALA A 328 17.78 -23.00 5.20
C ALA A 328 17.47 -22.54 3.77
N GLN A 329 18.03 -23.23 2.77
CA GLN A 329 17.68 -22.93 1.38
C GLN A 329 16.19 -23.18 1.15
N PRO A 330 15.45 -22.22 0.56
CA PRO A 330 14.04 -22.40 0.29
C PRO A 330 13.83 -23.53 -0.73
N ILE A 331 12.91 -24.43 -0.44
CA ILE A 331 12.50 -25.48 -1.37
C ILE A 331 11.63 -24.83 -2.43
N GLU A 332 12.03 -24.93 -3.69
CA GLU A 332 11.25 -24.42 -4.83
C GLU A 332 10.15 -25.41 -5.22
N VAL A 333 9.00 -24.89 -5.62
CA VAL A 333 7.92 -25.69 -6.22
C VAL A 333 8.32 -26.02 -7.66
N THR A 334 8.42 -27.30 -8.00
CA THR A 334 8.84 -27.72 -9.34
C THR A 334 7.72 -27.55 -10.37
N THR A 335 8.09 -27.47 -11.65
CA THR A 335 7.11 -27.38 -12.75
C THR A 335 6.20 -28.61 -12.79
N GLU A 336 6.76 -29.79 -12.45
CA GLU A 336 6.03 -31.05 -12.37
C GLU A 336 4.99 -31.04 -11.24
N GLU A 337 5.33 -30.50 -10.06
CA GLU A 337 4.40 -30.35 -8.94
C GLU A 337 3.25 -29.40 -9.29
N ILE A 338 3.55 -28.27 -9.96
CA ILE A 338 2.53 -27.33 -10.44
C ILE A 338 1.61 -28.02 -11.45
N ALA A 339 2.17 -28.73 -12.43
CA ALA A 339 1.40 -29.43 -13.45
C ALA A 339 0.50 -30.54 -12.84
N ALA A 340 1.03 -31.33 -11.90
CA ALA A 340 0.28 -32.35 -11.20
C ALA A 340 -0.87 -31.76 -10.36
N ARG A 341 -0.62 -30.62 -9.67
CA ARG A 341 -1.65 -29.92 -8.90
C ARG A 341 -2.76 -29.37 -9.80
N LEU A 342 -2.42 -28.79 -10.95
CA LEU A 342 -3.39 -28.29 -11.94
C LEU A 342 -4.20 -29.44 -12.58
N ALA A 343 -3.56 -30.57 -12.90
CA ALA A 343 -4.24 -31.76 -13.42
C ALA A 343 -5.29 -32.28 -12.42
N ASN A 344 -4.93 -32.36 -11.13
CA ASN A 344 -5.86 -32.77 -10.07
C ASN A 344 -7.09 -31.83 -9.97
N PHE A 345 -6.93 -30.51 -10.21
CA PHE A 345 -8.07 -29.61 -10.24
C PHE A 345 -8.98 -29.84 -11.45
N ASN A 346 -8.44 -30.17 -12.61
CA ASN A 346 -9.24 -30.42 -13.82
C ASN A 346 -10.20 -31.60 -13.67
N GLU A 347 -9.84 -32.60 -12.84
CA GLU A 347 -10.68 -33.75 -12.56
C GLU A 347 -11.81 -33.46 -11.56
N LYS A 348 -11.72 -32.36 -10.79
CA LYS A 348 -12.71 -32.00 -9.78
C LYS A 348 -13.86 -31.19 -10.35
N GLU A 349 -15.06 -31.41 -9.82
CA GLU A 349 -16.18 -30.50 -10.07
C GLU A 349 -15.93 -29.14 -9.39
N PRO A 350 -16.36 -28.06 -10.01
CA PRO A 350 -16.21 -26.72 -9.43
C PRO A 350 -16.96 -26.58 -8.09
N LEU A 351 -16.31 -26.00 -7.09
CA LEU A 351 -16.95 -25.57 -5.84
C LEU A 351 -17.82 -24.34 -6.06
N LEU A 352 -17.31 -23.40 -6.87
CA LEU A 352 -17.98 -22.14 -7.21
C LEU A 352 -17.99 -21.95 -8.72
N GLN A 353 -19.15 -21.61 -9.30
CA GLN A 353 -19.32 -21.28 -10.72
C GLN A 353 -20.03 -19.95 -10.86
N ILE A 354 -19.49 -19.08 -11.67
CA ILE A 354 -20.03 -17.76 -11.99
C ILE A 354 -20.39 -17.72 -13.46
N ARG A 355 -21.63 -17.31 -13.79
CA ARG A 355 -22.14 -17.26 -15.16
C ARG A 355 -22.69 -15.88 -15.47
N ASN A 356 -22.07 -15.15 -16.39
CA ASN A 356 -22.50 -13.86 -16.94
C ASN A 356 -22.94 -12.86 -15.85
N LEU A 357 -22.17 -12.76 -14.75
CA LEU A 357 -22.49 -11.95 -13.58
C LEU A 357 -22.36 -10.47 -13.91
N LYS A 358 -23.40 -9.67 -13.57
CA LYS A 358 -23.41 -8.21 -13.74
C LYS A 358 -23.77 -7.53 -12.43
N VAL A 359 -22.99 -6.49 -12.08
CA VAL A 359 -23.21 -5.66 -10.90
C VAL A 359 -23.02 -4.21 -11.26
N GLY A 360 -24.00 -3.36 -10.99
CA GLY A 360 -23.94 -1.93 -11.27
C GLY A 360 -24.55 -1.10 -10.15
N PHE A 361 -24.06 0.11 -10.01
CA PHE A 361 -24.53 1.08 -9.05
C PHE A 361 -25.29 2.19 -9.76
N PRO A 362 -26.49 2.60 -9.27
CA PRO A 362 -27.29 3.62 -9.91
C PRO A 362 -26.60 4.99 -9.82
N VAL A 363 -26.45 5.67 -10.95
CA VAL A 363 -26.05 7.06 -11.01
C VAL A 363 -27.32 7.93 -11.02
N ARG A 364 -27.53 8.70 -9.96
CA ARG A 364 -28.68 9.61 -9.84
C ARG A 364 -28.49 10.80 -10.77
N GLY A 365 -29.48 11.07 -11.60
CA GLY A 365 -29.54 12.31 -12.38
C GLY A 365 -29.93 13.51 -11.51
N VAL A 366 -29.73 14.73 -12.01
CA VAL A 366 -30.03 16.02 -11.33
C VAL A 366 -31.49 16.12 -10.83
N PHE A 367 -32.41 15.37 -11.43
CA PHE A 367 -33.84 15.32 -11.06
C PHE A 367 -34.26 14.04 -10.31
N GLY A 368 -33.30 13.33 -9.67
CA GLY A 368 -33.61 12.19 -8.79
C GLY A 368 -33.95 10.87 -9.45
N GLY A 369 -34.07 10.80 -10.78
CA GLY A 369 -34.30 9.55 -11.52
C GLY A 369 -33.00 8.80 -11.84
N THR A 370 -33.01 7.46 -11.75
CA THR A 370 -31.88 6.62 -12.20
C THR A 370 -31.81 6.65 -13.73
N LYS A 371 -30.86 7.42 -14.30
CA LYS A 371 -30.67 7.50 -15.76
C LYS A 371 -29.63 6.52 -16.29
N ARG A 372 -28.69 6.06 -15.45
CA ARG A 372 -27.54 5.25 -15.88
C ARG A 372 -27.03 4.41 -14.70
N TYR A 373 -26.46 3.23 -15.02
CA TYR A 373 -25.73 2.42 -14.05
C TYR A 373 -24.24 2.50 -14.35
N ASN A 374 -23.44 2.68 -13.31
CA ASN A 374 -22.01 2.47 -13.38
C ASN A 374 -21.76 0.98 -13.14
N MET A 375 -21.32 0.27 -14.19
CA MET A 375 -21.11 -1.18 -14.15
C MET A 375 -19.75 -1.50 -13.52
N ALA A 376 -19.78 -1.98 -12.27
CA ALA A 376 -18.57 -2.42 -11.57
C ALA A 376 -18.16 -3.85 -11.96
N VAL A 377 -19.12 -4.72 -12.33
CA VAL A 377 -18.91 -6.05 -12.88
C VAL A 377 -19.82 -6.20 -14.11
N ASN A 378 -19.26 -6.60 -15.23
CA ASN A 378 -19.98 -6.61 -16.50
C ASN A 378 -19.78 -7.92 -17.28
N GLY A 379 -20.63 -8.91 -17.02
CA GLY A 379 -20.66 -10.17 -17.77
C GLY A 379 -19.52 -11.14 -17.44
N VAL A 380 -19.11 -11.19 -16.18
CA VAL A 380 -18.02 -12.04 -15.71
C VAL A 380 -18.45 -13.50 -15.57
N SER A 381 -17.62 -14.42 -16.10
CA SER A 381 -17.83 -15.88 -16.00
C SER A 381 -16.52 -16.60 -15.71
N PHE A 382 -16.51 -17.46 -14.67
CA PHE A 382 -15.36 -18.29 -14.30
C PHE A 382 -15.81 -19.38 -13.32
N ASP A 383 -14.90 -20.31 -13.02
CA ASP A 383 -15.08 -21.35 -12.00
C ASP A 383 -13.90 -21.41 -11.03
N VAL A 384 -14.15 -21.95 -9.82
CA VAL A 384 -13.13 -22.20 -8.80
C VAL A 384 -13.28 -23.65 -8.31
N LYS A 385 -12.15 -24.36 -8.27
CA LYS A 385 -12.11 -25.78 -7.86
C LYS A 385 -11.86 -25.91 -6.36
N PRO A 386 -12.33 -27.02 -5.72
CA PRO A 386 -12.03 -27.27 -4.31
C PRO A 386 -10.53 -27.38 -4.03
N GLY A 387 -10.02 -26.60 -3.06
CA GLY A 387 -8.60 -26.54 -2.68
C GLY A 387 -7.74 -25.67 -3.59
N GLU A 388 -8.33 -25.00 -4.59
CA GLU A 388 -7.65 -24.06 -5.48
C GLU A 388 -7.46 -22.69 -4.81
N THR A 389 -6.38 -22.01 -5.14
CA THR A 389 -6.24 -20.57 -4.95
C THR A 389 -6.35 -19.86 -6.29
N LEU A 390 -7.48 -19.17 -6.52
CA LEU A 390 -7.70 -18.33 -7.70
C LEU A 390 -7.28 -16.89 -7.39
N GLY A 391 -6.25 -16.40 -8.08
CA GLY A 391 -5.81 -15.01 -7.99
C GLY A 391 -6.72 -14.08 -8.80
N LEU A 392 -7.04 -12.91 -8.26
CA LEU A 392 -7.80 -11.86 -8.96
C LEU A 392 -7.01 -10.56 -8.92
N VAL A 393 -6.52 -10.13 -10.07
CA VAL A 393 -5.65 -8.96 -10.23
C VAL A 393 -6.26 -7.91 -11.15
N GLY A 394 -5.77 -6.68 -11.06
CA GLY A 394 -6.17 -5.52 -11.88
C GLY A 394 -6.03 -4.23 -11.11
N GLU A 395 -6.18 -3.09 -11.77
CA GLU A 395 -6.07 -1.76 -11.18
C GLU A 395 -7.14 -1.47 -10.11
N SER A 396 -6.90 -0.45 -9.30
CA SER A 396 -7.88 0.01 -8.31
C SER A 396 -9.16 0.46 -9.02
N GLY A 397 -10.32 0.10 -8.44
CA GLY A 397 -11.62 0.46 -9.03
C GLY A 397 -12.06 -0.39 -10.23
N CYS A 398 -11.28 -1.39 -10.70
CA CYS A 398 -11.71 -2.26 -11.80
C CYS A 398 -12.84 -3.24 -11.43
N GLY A 399 -13.23 -3.34 -10.14
CA GLY A 399 -14.39 -4.12 -9.69
C GLY A 399 -14.07 -5.37 -8.85
N LYS A 400 -12.80 -5.65 -8.50
CA LYS A 400 -12.37 -6.85 -7.73
C LYS A 400 -13.12 -7.02 -6.41
N THR A 401 -13.07 -6.02 -5.54
CA THR A 401 -13.77 -6.02 -4.24
C THR A 401 -15.28 -6.12 -4.41
N THR A 402 -15.85 -5.46 -5.43
CA THR A 402 -17.27 -5.57 -5.75
C THR A 402 -17.64 -6.99 -6.15
N LEU A 403 -16.84 -7.63 -7.00
CA LEU A 403 -17.01 -9.03 -7.38
C LEU A 403 -16.94 -9.92 -6.13
N GLY A 404 -15.88 -9.82 -5.31
CA GLY A 404 -15.73 -10.60 -4.09
C GLY A 404 -16.92 -10.48 -3.14
N ARG A 405 -17.39 -9.26 -2.88
CA ARG A 405 -18.56 -9.02 -2.02
C ARG A 405 -19.87 -9.56 -2.63
N THR A 406 -19.99 -9.55 -3.95
CA THR A 406 -21.16 -10.11 -4.63
C THR A 406 -21.20 -11.63 -4.55
N LEU A 407 -20.05 -12.30 -4.64
CA LEU A 407 -19.96 -13.76 -4.47
C LEU A 407 -20.46 -14.21 -3.09
N LEU A 408 -20.23 -13.42 -2.05
CA LEU A 408 -20.73 -13.66 -0.69
C LEU A 408 -22.16 -13.13 -0.47
N ARG A 409 -22.82 -12.66 -1.52
CA ARG A 409 -24.16 -12.04 -1.41
C ARG A 409 -24.23 -10.91 -0.38
N LEU A 410 -23.13 -10.16 -0.25
CA LEU A 410 -23.10 -8.87 0.47
C LEU A 410 -23.60 -7.73 -0.43
N ILE A 411 -23.43 -7.89 -1.76
CA ILE A 411 -24.00 -7.02 -2.80
C ILE A 411 -24.90 -7.90 -3.67
N GLU A 412 -26.09 -7.41 -3.99
CA GLU A 412 -27.00 -8.13 -4.88
C GLU A 412 -26.59 -7.94 -6.34
N PRO A 413 -26.45 -9.01 -7.15
CA PRO A 413 -26.19 -8.89 -8.58
C PRO A 413 -27.42 -8.37 -9.32
N MET A 414 -27.19 -7.64 -10.42
CA MET A 414 -28.26 -7.22 -11.34
C MET A 414 -28.74 -8.36 -12.22
N SER A 415 -27.83 -9.22 -12.67
CA SER A 415 -28.11 -10.40 -13.50
C SER A 415 -26.94 -11.38 -13.45
N GLY A 416 -27.15 -12.58 -14.01
CA GLY A 416 -26.20 -13.69 -13.98
C GLY A 416 -26.52 -14.69 -12.88
N GLN A 417 -25.62 -15.68 -12.69
CA GLN A 417 -25.80 -16.75 -11.73
C GLN A 417 -24.53 -16.96 -10.92
N ILE A 418 -24.72 -17.27 -9.63
CA ILE A 418 -23.69 -17.71 -8.68
C ILE A 418 -24.09 -19.07 -8.18
N ILE A 419 -23.33 -20.10 -8.52
CA ILE A 419 -23.60 -21.49 -8.16
C ILE A 419 -22.50 -21.94 -7.20
N PHE A 420 -22.88 -22.32 -5.97
CA PHE A 420 -21.99 -22.86 -4.94
C PHE A 420 -22.42 -24.27 -4.58
N GLU A 421 -21.50 -25.25 -4.63
CA GLU A 421 -21.81 -26.67 -4.41
C GLU A 421 -23.05 -27.15 -5.19
N LYS A 422 -23.12 -26.82 -6.48
CA LYS A 422 -24.26 -27.15 -7.39
C LYS A 422 -25.57 -26.42 -7.06
N GLN A 423 -25.64 -25.60 -6.01
CA GLN A 423 -26.82 -24.82 -5.65
C GLN A 423 -26.70 -23.40 -6.21
N ASP A 424 -27.72 -22.92 -6.93
CA ASP A 424 -27.82 -21.51 -7.30
C ASP A 424 -28.15 -20.67 -6.05
N ILE A 425 -27.20 -19.81 -5.69
CA ILE A 425 -27.28 -18.93 -4.51
C ILE A 425 -27.67 -17.50 -4.87
N THR A 426 -27.91 -17.21 -6.15
CA THR A 426 -28.08 -15.86 -6.67
C THR A 426 -29.28 -15.13 -6.05
N SER A 427 -30.35 -15.83 -5.73
CA SER A 427 -31.59 -15.27 -5.19
C SER A 427 -31.85 -15.61 -3.71
N LEU A 428 -30.91 -16.30 -3.04
CA LEU A 428 -31.10 -16.70 -1.64
C LEU A 428 -31.27 -15.49 -0.72
N LYS A 429 -32.21 -15.62 0.23
CA LYS A 429 -32.49 -14.61 1.27
C LYS A 429 -32.75 -15.29 2.61
N GLY A 430 -32.70 -14.52 3.71
CA GLY A 430 -33.04 -14.99 5.05
C GLY A 430 -32.16 -16.14 5.56
N GLU A 431 -32.76 -17.13 6.19
CA GLU A 431 -32.04 -18.23 6.85
C GLU A 431 -31.17 -19.08 5.91
N PRO A 432 -31.58 -19.42 4.67
CA PRO A 432 -30.72 -20.13 3.71
C PRO A 432 -29.44 -19.36 3.38
N LEU A 433 -29.53 -18.05 3.21
CA LEU A 433 -28.36 -17.18 2.98
C LEU A 433 -27.47 -17.11 4.22
N GLN A 434 -28.03 -17.09 5.42
CA GLN A 434 -27.27 -17.12 6.66
C GLN A 434 -26.50 -18.44 6.81
N LYS A 435 -27.11 -19.58 6.47
CA LYS A 435 -26.44 -20.89 6.47
C LYS A 435 -25.30 -20.93 5.46
N LEU A 436 -25.51 -20.39 4.26
CA LEU A 436 -24.48 -20.28 3.23
C LEU A 436 -23.27 -19.48 3.71
N ARG A 437 -23.47 -18.36 4.37
CA ARG A 437 -22.40 -17.49 4.91
C ARG A 437 -21.53 -18.20 5.95
N ARG A 438 -21.96 -19.32 6.52
CA ARG A 438 -21.10 -20.17 7.34
C ARG A 438 -20.02 -20.88 6.53
N GLU A 439 -20.35 -21.29 5.30
CA GLU A 439 -19.45 -22.02 4.40
C GLU A 439 -18.51 -21.10 3.62
N MET A 440 -18.87 -19.81 3.49
CA MET A 440 -18.16 -18.80 2.71
C MET A 440 -17.80 -17.61 3.59
N GLN A 441 -16.52 -17.28 3.70
CA GLN A 441 -16.03 -16.21 4.58
C GLN A 441 -15.17 -15.21 3.81
N ILE A 442 -14.87 -14.07 4.43
CA ILE A 442 -13.99 -13.03 3.87
C ILE A 442 -13.01 -12.52 4.93
N VAL A 443 -11.78 -12.32 4.48
CA VAL A 443 -10.77 -11.52 5.19
C VAL A 443 -10.67 -10.19 4.48
N PHE A 444 -11.05 -9.11 5.15
CA PHE A 444 -11.11 -7.77 4.57
C PHE A 444 -9.75 -7.10 4.48
N GLN A 445 -9.65 -6.10 3.61
CA GLN A 445 -8.46 -5.31 3.31
C GLN A 445 -7.86 -4.61 4.55
N ASN A 446 -8.70 -3.96 5.36
CA ASN A 446 -8.24 -3.19 6.50
C ASN A 446 -8.61 -3.87 7.83
N PRO A 447 -7.62 -4.43 8.56
CA PRO A 447 -7.88 -5.09 9.83
C PRO A 447 -8.31 -4.10 10.94
N PHE A 448 -7.99 -2.81 10.81
CA PHE A 448 -8.41 -1.78 11.78
C PHE A 448 -9.92 -1.53 11.74
N SER A 449 -10.50 -1.45 10.54
CA SER A 449 -11.94 -1.26 10.36
C SER A 449 -12.75 -2.56 10.49
N SER A 450 -12.08 -3.71 10.47
CA SER A 450 -12.72 -5.03 10.52
C SER A 450 -13.01 -5.52 11.95
N LEU A 451 -12.38 -4.92 12.95
CA LEU A 451 -12.56 -5.27 14.37
C LEU A 451 -13.17 -4.06 15.11
N ASP A 452 -14.19 -4.30 15.93
CA ASP A 452 -14.71 -3.27 16.84
C ASP A 452 -13.65 -2.95 17.91
N PRO A 453 -13.13 -1.71 18.00
CA PRO A 453 -12.09 -1.35 18.97
C PRO A 453 -12.53 -1.45 20.42
N ARG A 454 -13.84 -1.52 20.69
CA ARG A 454 -14.43 -1.66 22.03
C ARG A 454 -14.65 -3.12 22.43
N MET A 455 -14.50 -4.06 21.50
CA MET A 455 -14.68 -5.49 21.73
C MET A 455 -13.32 -6.16 21.96
N LYS A 456 -13.23 -7.06 22.93
CA LYS A 456 -12.03 -7.89 23.11
C LYS A 456 -11.85 -8.85 21.93
N VAL A 457 -10.60 -9.16 21.62
CA VAL A 457 -10.24 -10.04 20.50
C VAL A 457 -10.93 -11.40 20.63
N GLY A 458 -10.98 -11.98 21.84
CA GLY A 458 -11.67 -13.25 22.08
C GLY A 458 -13.16 -13.19 21.77
N ASP A 459 -13.83 -12.09 22.09
CA ASP A 459 -15.25 -11.89 21.81
C ASP A 459 -15.48 -11.69 20.31
N ALA A 460 -14.61 -10.95 19.62
CA ALA A 460 -14.67 -10.75 18.16
C ALA A 460 -14.52 -12.06 17.37
N VAL A 461 -13.64 -12.97 17.80
CA VAL A 461 -13.50 -14.31 17.18
C VAL A 461 -14.65 -15.25 17.59
N MET A 462 -15.24 -15.06 18.79
CA MET A 462 -16.37 -15.86 19.28
C MET A 462 -17.70 -15.47 18.63
N GLU A 463 -17.86 -14.22 18.18
CA GLU A 463 -19.10 -13.68 17.63
C GLU A 463 -19.73 -14.56 16.52
N PRO A 464 -18.98 -15.01 15.47
CA PRO A 464 -19.54 -15.92 14.47
C PRO A 464 -20.08 -17.22 15.06
N LEU A 465 -19.42 -17.79 16.08
CA LEU A 465 -19.87 -19.01 16.77
C LEU A 465 -21.20 -18.80 17.50
N LEU A 466 -21.41 -17.60 18.05
CA LEU A 466 -22.68 -17.22 18.70
C LEU A 466 -23.80 -17.05 17.68
N ILE A 467 -23.56 -16.29 16.61
CA ILE A 467 -24.54 -16.00 15.55
C ILE A 467 -25.05 -17.29 14.89
N HIS A 468 -24.13 -18.24 14.64
CA HIS A 468 -24.44 -19.50 13.99
C HIS A 468 -24.72 -20.67 14.95
N SER A 469 -24.81 -20.37 16.26
CA SER A 469 -25.09 -21.37 17.31
C SER A 469 -24.12 -22.57 17.31
N VAL A 470 -22.87 -22.34 16.95
CA VAL A 470 -21.79 -23.33 16.98
C VAL A 470 -21.22 -23.42 18.40
N GLY A 471 -21.00 -24.67 18.88
CA GLY A 471 -20.57 -24.93 20.26
C GLY A 471 -21.70 -24.75 21.28
N LYS A 472 -22.08 -25.84 21.96
CA LYS A 472 -23.23 -25.87 22.86
C LYS A 472 -23.07 -25.06 24.13
N THR A 473 -21.82 -24.79 24.58
CA THR A 473 -21.53 -24.07 25.83
C THR A 473 -20.54 -22.94 25.62
N LYS A 474 -20.61 -21.94 26.49
CA LYS A 474 -19.62 -20.81 26.49
C LYS A 474 -18.20 -21.34 26.61
N GLN A 475 -17.98 -22.37 27.41
CA GLN A 475 -16.67 -22.98 27.60
C GLN A 475 -16.12 -23.57 26.30
N LYS A 476 -16.89 -24.37 25.57
CA LYS A 476 -16.47 -24.94 24.27
C LYS A 476 -16.17 -23.89 23.21
N ARG A 477 -16.94 -22.80 23.18
CA ARG A 477 -16.64 -21.66 22.28
C ARG A 477 -15.33 -21.00 22.67
N ARG A 478 -15.05 -20.81 23.95
CA ARG A 478 -13.81 -20.20 24.42
C ARG A 478 -12.59 -21.07 24.13
N GLU A 479 -12.71 -22.38 24.28
CA GLU A 479 -11.68 -23.35 23.89
C GLU A 479 -11.38 -23.28 22.40
N ARG A 480 -12.43 -23.22 21.57
CA ARG A 480 -12.28 -23.07 20.12
C ARG A 480 -11.61 -21.74 19.74
N VAL A 481 -11.93 -20.65 20.41
CA VAL A 481 -11.27 -19.34 20.19
C VAL A 481 -9.79 -19.41 20.56
N ALA A 482 -9.44 -20.03 21.68
CA ALA A 482 -8.06 -20.24 22.09
C ALA A 482 -7.27 -21.03 21.04
N GLU A 483 -7.81 -22.17 20.60
CA GLU A 483 -7.23 -22.99 19.52
C GLU A 483 -7.00 -22.21 18.24
N LEU A 484 -7.97 -21.39 17.81
CA LEU A 484 -7.85 -20.60 16.59
C LEU A 484 -6.81 -19.50 16.71
N LEU A 485 -6.69 -18.86 17.87
CA LEU A 485 -5.65 -17.86 18.12
C LEU A 485 -4.25 -18.50 18.10
N GLU A 486 -4.09 -19.66 18.72
CA GLU A 486 -2.82 -20.40 18.67
C GLU A 486 -2.49 -20.85 17.25
N ARG A 487 -3.49 -21.27 16.47
CA ARG A 487 -3.32 -21.69 15.08
C ARG A 487 -2.82 -20.57 14.16
N VAL A 488 -3.20 -19.31 14.44
CA VAL A 488 -2.68 -18.16 13.72
C VAL A 488 -1.39 -17.58 14.35
N GLY A 489 -0.78 -18.29 15.31
CA GLY A 489 0.48 -17.90 15.97
C GLY A 489 0.32 -16.78 16.99
N LEU A 490 -0.84 -16.68 17.63
CA LEU A 490 -1.10 -15.78 18.76
C LEU A 490 -1.28 -16.62 20.05
N ASN A 491 -0.81 -16.10 21.19
CA ASN A 491 -1.05 -16.76 22.48
C ASN A 491 -2.55 -16.73 22.82
N ALA A 492 -3.08 -17.80 23.44
CA ALA A 492 -4.46 -17.88 23.89
C ALA A 492 -4.89 -16.73 24.82
N ASP A 493 -3.97 -16.20 25.64
CA ASP A 493 -4.22 -15.06 26.52
C ASP A 493 -4.54 -13.76 25.76
N ALA A 494 -4.18 -13.69 24.49
CA ALA A 494 -4.51 -12.59 23.59
C ALA A 494 -6.01 -12.34 23.49
N MET A 495 -6.86 -13.34 23.78
CA MET A 495 -8.33 -13.20 23.80
C MET A 495 -8.84 -12.12 24.74
N ASN A 496 -8.08 -11.78 25.79
CA ASN A 496 -8.48 -10.81 26.81
C ASN A 496 -8.11 -9.36 26.46
N ARG A 497 -7.33 -9.17 25.39
CA ARG A 497 -6.81 -7.87 24.95
C ARG A 497 -7.76 -7.22 23.91
N TYR A 498 -7.63 -5.90 23.78
CA TYR A 498 -8.36 -5.12 22.78
C TYR A 498 -7.56 -4.96 21.48
N PRO A 499 -8.24 -4.73 20.32
CA PRO A 499 -7.55 -4.61 19.03
C PRO A 499 -6.43 -3.56 19.00
N HIS A 500 -6.58 -2.42 19.69
CA HIS A 500 -5.56 -1.36 19.72
C HIS A 500 -4.23 -1.78 20.39
N GLN A 501 -4.22 -2.90 21.14
CA GLN A 501 -3.04 -3.45 21.80
C GLN A 501 -2.25 -4.41 20.91
N PHE A 502 -2.60 -4.55 19.63
CA PHE A 502 -1.97 -5.44 18.66
C PHE A 502 -1.38 -4.64 17.50
N SER A 503 -0.28 -5.14 16.94
CA SER A 503 0.27 -4.64 15.67
C SER A 503 -0.68 -4.93 14.50
N GLY A 504 -0.46 -4.28 13.35
CA GLY A 504 -1.24 -4.51 12.13
C GLY A 504 -1.29 -5.99 11.73
N GLY A 505 -0.14 -6.66 11.71
CA GLY A 505 -0.06 -8.09 11.39
C GLY A 505 -0.73 -9.00 12.42
N GLN A 506 -0.65 -8.68 13.70
CA GLN A 506 -1.36 -9.41 14.75
C GLN A 506 -2.88 -9.25 14.60
N ARG A 507 -3.37 -8.03 14.30
CA ARG A 507 -4.80 -7.79 14.00
C ARG A 507 -5.26 -8.58 12.78
N GLN A 508 -4.43 -8.65 11.73
CA GLN A 508 -4.73 -9.44 10.55
C GLN A 508 -4.86 -10.93 10.89
N ARG A 509 -3.97 -11.47 11.72
CA ARG A 509 -4.08 -12.86 12.22
C ARG A 509 -5.37 -13.09 13.01
N VAL A 510 -5.82 -12.11 13.80
CA VAL A 510 -7.14 -12.17 14.49
C VAL A 510 -8.29 -12.20 13.48
N CYS A 511 -8.24 -11.39 12.42
CA CYS A 511 -9.26 -11.41 11.35
C CYS A 511 -9.29 -12.77 10.62
N ILE A 512 -8.12 -13.38 10.38
CA ILE A 512 -8.01 -14.73 9.83
C ILE A 512 -8.61 -15.75 10.81
N ALA A 513 -8.27 -15.71 12.10
CA ALA A 513 -8.84 -16.59 13.11
C ALA A 513 -10.37 -16.48 13.17
N ARG A 514 -10.93 -15.27 13.08
CA ARG A 514 -12.37 -15.03 13.03
C ARG A 514 -13.02 -15.66 11.80
N SER A 515 -12.39 -15.55 10.63
CA SER A 515 -12.91 -16.18 9.39
C SER A 515 -12.91 -17.71 9.46
N LEU A 516 -11.97 -18.30 10.18
CA LEU A 516 -11.87 -19.76 10.38
C LEU A 516 -12.83 -20.31 11.45
N ALA A 517 -13.47 -19.46 12.25
CA ALA A 517 -14.28 -19.88 13.40
C ALA A 517 -15.37 -20.89 13.03
N LEU A 518 -15.97 -20.77 11.85
CA LEU A 518 -17.06 -21.59 11.35
C LEU A 518 -16.62 -22.78 10.50
N ASN A 519 -15.32 -23.04 10.34
CA ASN A 519 -14.75 -24.05 9.45
C ASN A 519 -15.29 -23.90 8.00
N PRO A 520 -15.07 -22.74 7.35
CA PRO A 520 -15.57 -22.50 6.00
C PRO A 520 -14.87 -23.40 4.98
N LYS A 521 -15.51 -23.64 3.83
CA LYS A 521 -14.91 -24.28 2.66
C LYS A 521 -14.22 -23.30 1.73
N PHE A 522 -14.68 -22.05 1.77
CA PHE A 522 -14.30 -21.00 0.85
C PHE A 522 -14.03 -19.66 1.56
N ILE A 523 -12.89 -19.05 1.27
CA ILE A 523 -12.52 -17.75 1.83
C ILE A 523 -12.09 -16.81 0.71
N ILE A 524 -12.61 -15.59 0.73
CA ILE A 524 -12.10 -14.48 -0.09
C ILE A 524 -11.11 -13.69 0.75
N CYS A 525 -9.88 -13.57 0.27
CA CYS A 525 -8.85 -12.69 0.83
C CYS A 525 -8.85 -11.39 0.02
N ASP A 526 -9.57 -10.36 0.49
CA ASP A 526 -9.72 -9.07 -0.21
C ASP A 526 -8.59 -8.12 0.23
N GLU A 527 -7.50 -8.07 -0.53
CA GLU A 527 -6.29 -7.28 -0.26
C GLU A 527 -5.78 -7.46 1.19
N SER A 528 -5.87 -8.66 1.71
CA SER A 528 -5.67 -8.99 3.13
C SER A 528 -4.25 -8.80 3.66
N VAL A 529 -3.29 -8.47 2.81
CA VAL A 529 -1.88 -8.25 3.19
C VAL A 529 -1.30 -6.92 2.71
N SER A 530 -2.08 -6.10 1.99
CA SER A 530 -1.60 -4.86 1.35
C SER A 530 -1.17 -3.76 2.33
N ALA A 531 -1.72 -3.76 3.53
CA ALA A 531 -1.41 -2.79 4.58
C ALA A 531 -0.32 -3.27 5.56
N LEU A 532 0.40 -4.35 5.23
CA LEU A 532 1.40 -4.96 6.09
C LEU A 532 2.81 -4.73 5.54
N ASP A 533 3.77 -4.57 6.45
CA ASP A 533 5.19 -4.56 6.09
C ASP A 533 5.61 -5.88 5.43
N VAL A 534 6.60 -5.84 4.55
CA VAL A 534 7.06 -6.98 3.74
C VAL A 534 7.34 -8.24 4.58
N SER A 535 7.99 -8.09 5.74
CA SER A 535 8.29 -9.23 6.64
C SER A 535 7.03 -9.84 7.25
N VAL A 536 6.11 -9.00 7.74
CA VAL A 536 4.82 -9.44 8.29
C VAL A 536 3.93 -10.03 7.20
N GLN A 537 3.96 -9.44 6.00
CA GLN A 537 3.28 -9.94 4.82
C GLN A 537 3.72 -11.38 4.49
N ALA A 538 5.05 -11.65 4.43
CA ALA A 538 5.57 -12.98 4.20
C ALA A 538 5.07 -14.00 5.22
N GLN A 539 5.05 -13.63 6.51
CA GLN A 539 4.54 -14.48 7.58
C GLN A 539 3.04 -14.80 7.40
N VAL A 540 2.22 -13.81 7.02
CA VAL A 540 0.78 -14.01 6.83
C VAL A 540 0.50 -14.84 5.57
N LEU A 541 1.27 -14.65 4.49
CA LEU A 541 1.17 -15.46 3.27
C LEU A 541 1.50 -16.93 3.54
N ASN A 542 2.59 -17.19 4.27
CA ASN A 542 2.95 -18.53 4.71
C ASN A 542 1.83 -19.16 5.56
N LEU A 543 1.31 -18.40 6.53
CA LEU A 543 0.19 -18.85 7.36
C LEU A 543 -1.05 -19.22 6.52
N LEU A 544 -1.42 -18.40 5.53
CA LEU A 544 -2.58 -18.70 4.66
C LEU A 544 -2.37 -19.97 3.85
N LYS A 545 -1.15 -20.27 3.37
CA LYS A 545 -0.82 -21.52 2.68
C LYS A 545 -0.88 -22.73 3.63
N GLU A 546 -0.35 -22.61 4.84
CA GLU A 546 -0.45 -23.64 5.88
C GLU A 546 -1.92 -23.93 6.21
N LEU A 547 -2.73 -22.89 6.46
CA LEU A 547 -4.16 -23.04 6.73
C LEU A 547 -4.93 -23.65 5.55
N GLN A 548 -4.56 -23.30 4.31
CA GLN A 548 -5.15 -23.91 3.11
C GLN A 548 -4.95 -25.43 3.09
N SER A 549 -3.73 -25.87 3.39
CA SER A 549 -3.40 -27.29 3.44
C SER A 549 -4.14 -28.03 4.56
N ASP A 550 -4.12 -27.44 5.76
CA ASP A 550 -4.65 -28.08 6.96
C ASP A 550 -6.18 -28.18 6.98
N PHE A 551 -6.87 -27.15 6.50
CA PHE A 551 -8.32 -27.06 6.47
C PHE A 551 -8.92 -27.34 5.09
N GLN A 552 -8.10 -27.68 4.08
CA GLN A 552 -8.52 -27.91 2.70
C GLN A 552 -9.32 -26.73 2.12
N LEU A 553 -8.87 -25.51 2.41
CA LEU A 553 -9.57 -24.29 2.04
C LEU A 553 -9.44 -23.97 0.55
N THR A 554 -10.48 -23.39 -0.01
CA THR A 554 -10.48 -22.82 -1.35
C THR A 554 -10.42 -21.30 -1.23
N TYR A 555 -9.51 -20.66 -1.97
CA TYR A 555 -9.33 -19.21 -1.90
C TYR A 555 -9.68 -18.49 -3.21
N ILE A 556 -10.29 -17.30 -3.11
CA ILE A 556 -10.09 -16.23 -4.07
C ILE A 556 -9.15 -15.20 -3.40
N PHE A 557 -7.99 -15.00 -3.98
CA PHE A 557 -6.97 -14.11 -3.45
C PHE A 557 -6.90 -12.84 -4.30
N ILE A 558 -7.39 -11.73 -3.76
CA ILE A 558 -7.42 -10.42 -4.41
C ILE A 558 -6.22 -9.61 -3.90
N SER A 559 -5.38 -9.14 -4.81
CA SER A 559 -4.30 -8.21 -4.50
C SER A 559 -3.96 -7.35 -5.72
N HIS A 560 -3.40 -6.18 -5.47
CA HIS A 560 -2.76 -5.37 -6.49
C HIS A 560 -1.26 -5.71 -6.66
N ASP A 561 -0.65 -6.39 -5.68
CA ASP A 561 0.73 -6.89 -5.79
C ASP A 561 0.72 -8.24 -6.53
N LEU A 562 1.19 -8.17 -7.79
CA LEU A 562 1.21 -9.34 -8.65
C LEU A 562 2.24 -10.39 -8.21
N SER A 563 3.34 -10.00 -7.55
CA SER A 563 4.34 -10.95 -7.03
C SER A 563 3.73 -11.82 -5.93
N VAL A 564 2.94 -11.20 -5.05
CA VAL A 564 2.17 -11.88 -4.00
C VAL A 564 1.14 -12.82 -4.60
N VAL A 565 0.41 -12.36 -5.65
CA VAL A 565 -0.59 -13.20 -6.31
C VAL A 565 0.05 -14.39 -7.01
N LYS A 566 1.21 -14.22 -7.67
CA LYS A 566 1.96 -15.33 -8.27
C LYS A 566 2.36 -16.37 -7.21
N PHE A 567 2.87 -15.93 -6.07
CA PHE A 567 3.25 -16.83 -4.99
C PHE A 567 2.06 -17.65 -4.44
N MET A 568 0.89 -17.01 -4.29
CA MET A 568 -0.28 -17.64 -3.68
C MET A 568 -1.11 -18.49 -4.64
N SER A 569 -1.19 -18.12 -5.92
CA SER A 569 -2.26 -18.58 -6.81
C SER A 569 -1.85 -19.74 -7.70
N ASP A 570 -2.82 -20.61 -8.00
CA ASP A 570 -2.72 -21.67 -8.99
C ASP A 570 -3.10 -21.14 -10.39
N ARG A 571 -4.22 -20.40 -10.45
CA ARG A 571 -4.71 -19.69 -11.65
C ARG A 571 -4.95 -18.24 -11.32
N ILE A 572 -4.92 -17.38 -12.34
CA ILE A 572 -5.12 -15.94 -12.22
C ILE A 572 -6.18 -15.47 -13.21
N LEU A 573 -7.04 -14.58 -12.73
CA LEU A 573 -7.96 -13.77 -13.53
C LEU A 573 -7.46 -12.32 -13.53
N VAL A 574 -7.29 -11.75 -14.70
CA VAL A 574 -6.95 -10.34 -14.88
C VAL A 574 -8.24 -9.57 -15.17
N MET A 575 -8.57 -8.61 -14.31
CA MET A 575 -9.80 -7.84 -14.40
C MET A 575 -9.50 -6.40 -14.80
N ASN A 576 -10.21 -5.91 -15.82
CA ASN A 576 -10.15 -4.52 -16.27
C ASN A 576 -11.57 -4.00 -16.54
N ARG A 577 -11.91 -2.81 -16.01
CA ARG A 577 -13.20 -2.11 -16.22
C ARG A 577 -14.42 -3.03 -16.07
N GLY A 578 -14.42 -3.86 -15.05
CA GLY A 578 -15.53 -4.75 -14.72
C GLY A 578 -15.58 -6.05 -15.54
N GLN A 579 -14.60 -6.34 -16.37
CA GLN A 579 -14.53 -7.54 -17.20
C GLN A 579 -13.27 -8.35 -16.92
N ILE A 580 -13.31 -9.67 -17.10
CA ILE A 580 -12.12 -10.51 -17.15
C ILE A 580 -11.56 -10.40 -18.57
N VAL A 581 -10.34 -9.83 -18.67
CA VAL A 581 -9.65 -9.63 -19.95
C VAL A 581 -8.74 -10.80 -20.28
N GLU A 582 -8.14 -11.42 -19.26
CA GLU A 582 -7.27 -12.58 -19.43
C GLU A 582 -7.41 -13.56 -18.26
N GLN A 583 -7.23 -14.85 -18.52
CA GLN A 583 -7.19 -15.90 -17.49
C GLN A 583 -6.23 -17.01 -17.89
N GLY A 584 -5.55 -17.58 -16.90
CA GLY A 584 -4.60 -18.65 -17.14
C GLY A 584 -3.99 -19.20 -15.86
N THR A 585 -3.02 -20.11 -15.99
CA THR A 585 -2.18 -20.52 -14.86
C THR A 585 -1.32 -19.35 -14.42
N ALA A 586 -0.90 -19.31 -13.16
CA ALA A 586 -0.05 -18.24 -12.66
C ALA A 586 1.20 -18.07 -13.55
N GLU A 587 1.86 -19.17 -13.91
CA GLU A 587 3.04 -19.15 -14.77
C GLU A 587 2.74 -18.57 -16.16
N SER A 588 1.63 -18.99 -16.81
CA SER A 588 1.31 -18.54 -18.17
C SER A 588 1.01 -17.05 -18.25
N ILE A 589 0.33 -16.50 -17.23
CA ILE A 589 0.02 -15.05 -17.17
C ILE A 589 1.30 -14.22 -17.03
N TYR A 590 2.29 -14.69 -16.26
CA TYR A 590 3.55 -13.94 -16.06
C TYR A 590 4.57 -14.13 -17.16
N GLN A 591 4.71 -15.36 -17.69
CA GLN A 591 5.73 -15.66 -18.68
C GLN A 591 5.31 -15.28 -20.10
N ASN A 592 4.01 -15.37 -20.41
CA ASN A 592 3.49 -15.17 -21.75
C ASN A 592 2.10 -14.48 -21.74
N PRO A 593 2.01 -13.24 -21.19
CA PRO A 593 0.77 -12.47 -21.19
C PRO A 593 0.34 -12.14 -22.63
N LYS A 594 -0.93 -12.39 -22.94
CA LYS A 594 -1.48 -12.19 -24.30
C LYS A 594 -2.08 -10.80 -24.48
N GLU A 595 -2.72 -10.29 -23.43
CA GLU A 595 -3.41 -9.00 -23.46
C GLU A 595 -2.45 -7.84 -23.15
N GLU A 596 -2.51 -6.77 -23.93
CA GLU A 596 -1.68 -5.58 -23.74
C GLU A 596 -1.80 -4.99 -22.32
N TYR A 597 -3.02 -5.04 -21.77
CA TYR A 597 -3.27 -4.58 -20.39
C TYR A 597 -2.51 -5.43 -19.38
N THR A 598 -2.49 -6.75 -19.53
CA THR A 598 -1.73 -7.66 -18.66
C THR A 598 -0.23 -7.40 -18.76
N GLN A 599 0.27 -7.17 -19.99
CA GLN A 599 1.69 -6.84 -20.23
C GLN A 599 2.07 -5.54 -19.51
N LYS A 600 1.24 -4.50 -19.58
CA LYS A 600 1.45 -3.23 -18.87
C LYS A 600 1.44 -3.40 -17.35
N LEU A 601 0.51 -4.19 -16.82
CA LEU A 601 0.46 -4.49 -15.39
C LEU A 601 1.74 -5.18 -14.89
N ILE A 602 2.24 -6.17 -15.64
CA ILE A 602 3.46 -6.91 -15.28
C ILE A 602 4.69 -6.01 -15.41
N ALA A 603 4.77 -5.19 -16.45
CA ALA A 603 5.88 -4.26 -16.65
C ALA A 603 5.99 -3.18 -15.56
N ALA A 604 4.87 -2.84 -14.91
CA ALA A 604 4.82 -1.87 -13.82
C ALA A 604 5.30 -2.43 -12.46
N ILE A 605 5.58 -3.74 -12.35
CA ILE A 605 6.04 -4.35 -11.10
C ILE A 605 7.48 -3.91 -10.80
N PRO A 606 7.75 -3.31 -9.64
CA PRO A 606 9.12 -3.00 -9.21
C PRO A 606 9.87 -4.32 -8.99
N THR A 607 10.90 -4.60 -9.77
CA THR A 607 11.58 -5.92 -9.70
C THR A 607 12.63 -6.00 -8.59
N GLY A 608 13.11 -4.85 -8.09
CA GLY A 608 14.16 -4.82 -7.05
C GLY A 608 15.47 -5.52 -7.48
N SER A 609 15.66 -5.74 -8.79
CA SER A 609 16.84 -6.47 -9.28
C SER A 609 18.04 -5.53 -9.38
N ALA A 610 19.20 -6.00 -8.91
CA ALA A 610 20.48 -5.30 -9.04
C ALA A 610 20.82 -4.93 -10.51
N GLU A 611 20.25 -5.63 -11.47
CA GLU A 611 20.45 -5.39 -12.90
C GLU A 611 19.67 -4.16 -13.39
N ARG A 612 18.45 -3.90 -12.88
CA ARG A 612 17.71 -2.66 -13.15
C ARG A 612 18.34 -1.45 -12.46
N VAL A 613 18.84 -1.62 -11.24
CA VAL A 613 19.59 -0.59 -10.52
C VAL A 613 20.80 -0.13 -11.34
N ARG A 614 21.58 -1.10 -11.89
CA ARG A 614 22.72 -0.78 -12.79
C ARG A 614 22.30 -0.08 -14.09
N ASN A 615 21.25 -0.57 -14.73
CA ASN A 615 20.76 0.02 -15.98
C ASN A 615 20.17 1.43 -15.76
N HIS A 616 19.72 1.72 -14.57
CA HIS A 616 19.19 3.01 -14.15
C HIS A 616 20.32 4.04 -13.97
N HIS A 617 21.41 3.66 -13.28
CA HIS A 617 22.60 4.52 -13.12
C HIS A 617 23.31 4.78 -14.46
N LEU A 618 23.31 3.81 -15.39
CA LEU A 618 23.87 3.99 -16.73
C LEU A 618 23.04 4.91 -17.65
N ARG A 619 21.77 5.13 -17.37
CA ARG A 619 20.91 6.08 -18.11
C ARG A 619 20.96 7.50 -17.52
N ALA A 620 21.46 7.67 -16.30
CA ALA A 620 21.63 8.94 -15.61
C ALA A 620 23.05 9.56 -15.79
N LEU A 621 23.99 8.80 -16.38
CA LEU A 621 25.31 9.21 -16.85
C LEU A 621 25.28 9.50 -18.36
#